data_ae8e4d11663279095651ad94fe5bb1f6
#
_entry.id   ae8e4d11663279095651ad94fe5bb1f6
#
_cell.length_a   1.000
_cell.length_b   1.000
_cell.length_c   1.000
_cell.angle_alpha   90.00
_cell.angle_beta   90.00
_cell.angle_gamma   90.00
#
_symmetry.space_group_name_H-M   'P 1'
#
loop_
_entity.id
_entity.type
_entity.pdbx_description
1 polymer ?
#
loop_
_entity_poly.entity_id
_entity_poly.type
_entity_poly.pdbx_seq_one_letter_code
_entity_poly.pdbx_strand_id
1 'polypeptide(L)'
;MPIEQCDKGFYKCYRTQLLPSKPKLTVPPVSFDKLSEKQKLVVRLVDNHLKGVGNQKNEQLQVLALGCAGAGKSAALLWVKKLLEEKQQQDENFAFKAVSLTGMAAFNVNGETIHSAFHINPYAKTQKQRMDSVIQAARNPDICKYFEKVKFLLIDEISTCGLAMLSFINKFLQLTHPGNDDKPFGGISFCFFGDPYQIRGIADYSAWEPLCMFLREKYGGIQDHYFGIPNCLFLDVSFRQSNETNSSSWYFGFLNRMRNLELTVDDIDKIRARMSCNLSAEELEQFEDCLHIFPLKLLVQQRNR
;
A
#
# COMPACT_ATOMS: atom_id res chain seq x y z
N MET A 1 -34.68 -5.78 11.77
CA MET A 1 -34.78 -6.24 10.38
C MET A 1 -33.51 -7.05 10.04
N PRO A 2 -33.65 -8.24 9.49
CA PRO A 2 -32.49 -9.06 9.11
C PRO A 2 -31.79 -8.40 7.91
N ILE A 3 -30.44 -8.45 7.96
CA ILE A 3 -29.51 -7.84 6.98
C ILE A 3 -29.59 -8.48 5.58
N GLU A 4 -30.39 -9.51 5.41
CA GLU A 4 -30.49 -10.30 4.17
C GLU A 4 -31.34 -9.71 3.03
N GLN A 5 -32.01 -8.59 3.26
CA GLN A 5 -32.85 -7.93 2.24
C GLN A 5 -32.37 -6.55 1.80
N CYS A 6 -31.11 -6.19 2.04
CA CYS A 6 -30.55 -4.98 1.45
C CYS A 6 -30.23 -5.24 -0.02
N ASP A 7 -31.07 -4.75 -0.88
CA ASP A 7 -31.02 -4.86 -2.32
C ASP A 7 -29.62 -4.46 -2.86
N LYS A 8 -29.03 -5.32 -3.68
CA LYS A 8 -27.69 -5.09 -4.30
C LYS A 8 -27.62 -3.77 -5.06
N GLY A 9 -28.76 -3.22 -5.44
CA GLY A 9 -28.91 -1.90 -6.05
C GLY A 9 -28.61 -0.74 -5.09
N PHE A 10 -28.97 -0.86 -3.81
CA PHE A 10 -28.77 0.20 -2.81
C PHE A 10 -27.30 0.45 -2.52
N TYR A 11 -26.48 -0.62 -2.41
CA TYR A 11 -25.03 -0.51 -2.23
C TYR A 11 -24.33 0.11 -3.45
N LYS A 12 -24.82 -0.16 -4.64
CA LYS A 12 -24.29 0.43 -5.89
C LYS A 12 -24.62 1.92 -5.99
N CYS A 13 -25.81 2.30 -5.57
CA CYS A 13 -26.25 3.71 -5.56
C CYS A 13 -25.54 4.53 -4.49
N TYR A 14 -25.36 3.99 -3.28
CA TYR A 14 -24.63 4.66 -2.19
C TYR A 14 -23.14 4.86 -2.51
N ARG A 15 -22.53 3.86 -3.17
CA ARG A 15 -21.14 3.95 -3.60
C ARG A 15 -20.90 5.02 -4.67
N THR A 16 -21.89 5.26 -5.54
CA THR A 16 -21.84 6.27 -6.60
C THR A 16 -22.10 7.69 -6.09
N GLN A 17 -22.85 7.83 -5.00
CA GLN A 17 -23.23 9.14 -4.44
C GLN A 17 -22.25 9.67 -3.37
N LEU A 18 -21.52 8.79 -2.67
CA LEU A 18 -20.62 9.17 -1.57
C LEU A 18 -19.16 9.23 -1.93
N LEU A 19 -18.75 8.70 -3.07
CA LEU A 19 -17.38 8.87 -3.57
C LEU A 19 -17.35 10.09 -4.48
N PRO A 20 -16.57 11.14 -4.15
CA PRO A 20 -16.33 12.23 -5.07
C PRO A 20 -15.82 11.65 -6.40
N SER A 21 -16.26 12.23 -7.52
CA SER A 21 -15.79 11.86 -8.85
C SER A 21 -14.26 11.77 -8.84
N LYS A 22 -13.70 10.68 -9.36
CA LYS A 22 -12.24 10.50 -9.45
C LYS A 22 -11.61 11.76 -10.00
N PRO A 23 -10.63 12.37 -9.31
CA PRO A 23 -9.96 13.54 -9.84
C PRO A 23 -9.34 13.19 -11.20
N LYS A 24 -9.65 13.98 -12.20
CA LYS A 24 -9.07 13.87 -13.54
C LYS A 24 -7.59 14.23 -13.45
N LEU A 25 -6.71 13.30 -13.59
CA LEU A 25 -5.25 13.42 -13.57
C LEU A 25 -4.63 13.63 -12.19
N THR A 26 -3.71 12.75 -11.93
CA THR A 26 -2.82 12.81 -10.77
C THR A 26 -1.79 13.91 -11.00
N VAL A 27 -2.07 15.12 -10.54
CA VAL A 27 -1.04 16.16 -10.45
C VAL A 27 -0.24 15.88 -9.18
N PRO A 28 1.07 15.60 -9.27
CA PRO A 28 1.89 15.43 -8.08
C PRO A 28 1.80 16.70 -7.21
N PRO A 29 1.58 16.56 -5.89
CA PRO A 29 1.34 17.72 -5.01
C PRO A 29 2.58 18.60 -4.83
N VAL A 30 3.74 18.11 -5.27
CA VAL A 30 5.05 18.78 -5.12
C VAL A 30 5.80 18.71 -6.45
N SER A 31 6.49 19.76 -6.84
CA SER A 31 7.37 19.75 -8.02
C SER A 31 8.53 18.77 -7.80
N PHE A 32 9.05 18.19 -8.90
CA PHE A 32 10.12 17.19 -8.85
C PHE A 32 11.36 17.70 -8.10
N ASP A 33 11.72 18.97 -8.27
CA ASP A 33 12.89 19.58 -7.65
C ASP A 33 12.82 19.61 -6.11
N LYS A 34 11.60 19.68 -5.56
CA LYS A 34 11.34 19.67 -4.11
C LYS A 34 11.34 18.28 -3.49
N LEU A 35 11.42 17.23 -4.28
CA LEU A 35 11.57 15.87 -3.77
C LEU A 35 12.96 15.71 -3.12
N SER A 36 13.05 14.88 -2.07
CA SER A 36 14.33 14.46 -1.53
C SER A 36 15.11 13.61 -2.55
N GLU A 37 16.44 13.50 -2.39
CA GLU A 37 17.25 12.72 -3.33
C GLU A 37 16.83 11.25 -3.43
N LYS A 38 16.42 10.64 -2.31
CA LYS A 38 15.90 9.27 -2.32
C LYS A 38 14.56 9.14 -3.05
N GLN A 39 13.65 10.11 -2.89
CA GLN A 39 12.40 10.16 -3.65
C GLN A 39 12.68 10.34 -5.15
N LYS A 40 13.59 11.26 -5.51
CA LYS A 40 14.04 11.45 -6.89
C LYS A 40 14.65 10.17 -7.47
N LEU A 41 15.42 9.43 -6.65
CA LEU A 41 16.00 8.17 -7.10
C LEU A 41 14.94 7.13 -7.46
N VAL A 42 13.89 6.97 -6.65
CA VAL A 42 12.75 6.09 -6.99
C VAL A 42 12.15 6.47 -8.34
N VAL A 43 11.86 7.76 -8.54
CA VAL A 43 11.26 8.26 -9.78
C VAL A 43 12.20 8.06 -10.98
N ARG A 44 13.50 8.35 -10.82
CA ARG A 44 14.51 8.17 -11.88
C ARG A 44 14.68 6.71 -12.28
N LEU A 45 14.64 5.77 -11.33
CA LEU A 45 14.73 4.34 -11.64
C LEU A 45 13.59 3.92 -12.58
N VAL A 46 12.36 4.37 -12.29
CA VAL A 46 11.21 4.07 -13.13
C VAL A 46 11.30 4.81 -14.48
N ASP A 47 11.66 6.08 -14.50
CA ASP A 47 11.80 6.87 -15.74
C ASP A 47 12.85 6.27 -16.69
N ASN A 48 14.03 5.90 -16.16
CA ASN A 48 15.09 5.25 -16.95
C ASN A 48 14.63 3.92 -17.52
N HIS A 49 13.93 3.11 -16.72
CA HIS A 49 13.37 1.83 -17.17
C HIS A 49 12.35 2.02 -18.30
N LEU A 50 11.41 2.97 -18.16
CA LEU A 50 10.41 3.26 -19.18
C LEU A 50 11.02 3.79 -20.49
N LYS A 51 12.14 4.50 -20.42
CA LYS A 51 12.92 4.99 -21.56
C LYS A 51 13.85 3.95 -22.18
N GLY A 52 14.05 2.80 -21.51
CA GLY A 52 15.00 1.77 -21.96
C GLY A 52 16.44 2.23 -21.90
N VAL A 53 16.79 3.08 -20.93
CA VAL A 53 18.15 3.59 -20.72
C VAL A 53 18.97 2.55 -19.96
N GLY A 54 20.15 2.18 -20.52
CA GLY A 54 21.06 1.20 -19.92
C GLY A 54 20.84 -0.24 -20.39
N ASN A 55 21.58 -1.19 -19.80
CA ASN A 55 21.51 -2.63 -20.13
C ASN A 55 20.20 -3.30 -19.71
N GLN A 56 19.27 -2.57 -19.10
CA GLN A 56 18.02 -3.09 -18.51
C GLN A 56 16.83 -3.11 -19.49
N LYS A 57 17.06 -3.01 -20.79
CA LYS A 57 15.99 -2.87 -21.79
C LYS A 57 14.95 -4.02 -21.78
N ASN A 58 15.28 -5.17 -21.19
CA ASN A 58 14.41 -6.35 -21.10
C ASN A 58 14.38 -6.96 -19.68
N GLU A 59 14.94 -6.30 -18.68
CA GLU A 59 14.96 -6.81 -17.31
C GLU A 59 13.78 -6.26 -16.52
N GLN A 60 13.20 -7.09 -15.66
CA GLN A 60 12.14 -6.69 -14.73
C GLN A 60 12.66 -5.67 -13.73
N LEU A 61 12.14 -4.45 -13.76
CA LEU A 61 12.44 -3.48 -12.70
C LEU A 61 11.69 -3.85 -11.43
N GLN A 62 12.42 -3.96 -10.32
CA GLN A 62 11.87 -4.28 -9.00
C GLN A 62 12.30 -3.19 -8.02
N VAL A 63 11.34 -2.43 -7.49
CA VAL A 63 11.58 -1.33 -6.55
C VAL A 63 10.73 -1.50 -5.30
N LEU A 64 11.33 -1.32 -4.13
CA LEU A 64 10.67 -1.27 -2.83
C LEU A 64 11.05 0.04 -2.13
N ALA A 65 10.11 0.96 -2.03
CA ALA A 65 10.27 2.27 -1.41
C ALA A 65 9.60 2.26 -0.02
N LEU A 66 10.41 2.18 1.01
CA LEU A 66 9.98 2.13 2.40
C LEU A 66 10.19 3.48 3.09
N GLY A 67 9.38 3.78 4.08
CA GLY A 67 9.58 4.99 4.88
C GLY A 67 8.49 5.18 5.93
N CYS A 68 8.79 5.94 6.96
CA CYS A 68 7.83 6.26 8.01
C CYS A 68 6.65 7.12 7.52
N ALA A 69 5.65 7.28 8.37
CA ALA A 69 4.59 8.25 8.12
C ALA A 69 5.19 9.65 7.95
N GLY A 70 4.81 10.34 6.87
CA GLY A 70 5.36 11.66 6.56
C GLY A 70 6.67 11.66 5.76
N ALA A 71 7.27 10.51 5.44
CA ALA A 71 8.48 10.43 4.61
C ALA A 71 8.25 10.78 3.12
N GLY A 72 7.04 11.21 2.76
CA GLY A 72 6.72 11.62 1.40
C GLY A 72 6.60 10.48 0.39
N LYS A 73 6.30 9.25 0.84
CA LYS A 73 6.02 8.09 -0.02
C LYS A 73 5.00 8.43 -1.10
N SER A 74 3.89 9.04 -0.70
CA SER A 74 2.80 9.41 -1.63
C SER A 74 3.24 10.42 -2.70
N ALA A 75 4.17 11.33 -2.38
CA ALA A 75 4.71 12.26 -3.36
C ALA A 75 5.53 11.53 -4.44
N ALA A 76 6.42 10.62 -4.04
CA ALA A 76 7.19 9.81 -4.98
C ALA A 76 6.28 8.88 -5.80
N LEU A 77 5.29 8.24 -5.15
CA LEU A 77 4.30 7.38 -5.82
C LEU A 77 3.52 8.13 -6.90
N LEU A 78 3.05 9.33 -6.60
CA LEU A 78 2.29 10.12 -7.56
C LEU A 78 3.15 10.60 -8.75
N TRP A 79 4.44 10.84 -8.53
CA TRP A 79 5.38 11.09 -9.63
C TRP A 79 5.62 9.83 -10.49
N VAL A 80 5.82 8.67 -9.86
CA VAL A 80 5.92 7.39 -10.59
C VAL A 80 4.66 7.14 -11.40
N LYS A 81 3.49 7.33 -10.78
CA LYS A 81 2.21 7.15 -11.46
C LYS A 81 2.05 8.08 -12.66
N LYS A 82 2.43 9.35 -12.53
CA LYS A 82 2.43 10.31 -13.65
C LYS A 82 3.25 9.79 -14.84
N LEU A 83 4.47 9.30 -14.60
CA LEU A 83 5.31 8.72 -15.66
C LEU A 83 4.65 7.52 -16.34
N LEU A 84 4.01 6.65 -15.55
CA LEU A 84 3.29 5.49 -16.08
C LEU A 84 2.06 5.90 -16.91
N GLU A 85 1.32 6.93 -16.48
CA GLU A 85 0.20 7.50 -17.23
C GLU A 85 0.66 8.14 -18.57
N GLU A 86 1.76 8.89 -18.54
CA GLU A 86 2.36 9.47 -19.75
C GLU A 86 2.81 8.37 -20.73
N LYS A 87 3.44 7.30 -20.22
CA LYS A 87 3.83 6.16 -21.06
C LYS A 87 2.63 5.45 -21.66
N GLN A 88 1.57 5.24 -20.88
CA GLN A 88 0.33 4.60 -21.35
C GLN A 88 -0.37 5.41 -22.45
N GLN A 89 -0.29 6.75 -22.41
CA GLN A 89 -0.82 7.60 -23.46
C GLN A 89 -0.02 7.52 -24.78
N GLN A 90 1.29 7.22 -24.66
CA GLN A 90 2.21 7.16 -25.81
C GLN A 90 2.27 5.76 -26.45
N ASP A 91 1.87 4.71 -25.73
CA ASP A 91 2.04 3.32 -26.15
C ASP A 91 0.76 2.51 -25.86
N GLU A 92 0.01 2.17 -26.89
CA GLU A 92 -1.24 1.39 -26.81
C GLU A 92 -1.05 -0.02 -26.23
N ASN A 93 0.17 -0.55 -26.27
CA ASN A 93 0.52 -1.87 -25.76
C ASN A 93 1.07 -1.84 -24.35
N PHE A 94 1.12 -0.66 -23.74
CA PHE A 94 1.53 -0.46 -22.36
C PHE A 94 0.32 -0.10 -21.49
N ALA A 95 0.12 -0.87 -20.44
CA ALA A 95 -0.78 -0.55 -19.35
C ALA A 95 -0.08 -0.78 -18.01
N PHE A 96 -0.60 -0.18 -16.97
CA PHE A 96 -0.16 -0.41 -15.59
C PHE A 96 -1.36 -0.58 -14.66
N LYS A 97 -1.11 -1.21 -13.51
CA LYS A 97 -2.07 -1.30 -12.41
C LYS A 97 -1.51 -0.55 -11.21
N ALA A 98 -2.28 0.43 -10.71
CA ALA A 98 -2.05 1.08 -9.43
C ALA A 98 -3.08 0.56 -8.43
N VAL A 99 -2.62 -0.11 -7.38
CA VAL A 99 -3.50 -0.82 -6.44
C VAL A 99 -3.11 -0.58 -4.99
N SER A 100 -4.06 -0.78 -4.10
CA SER A 100 -3.83 -0.87 -2.65
C SER A 100 -4.82 -1.85 -2.02
N LEU A 101 -4.53 -2.32 -0.80
CA LEU A 101 -5.40 -3.28 -0.11
C LEU A 101 -6.73 -2.64 0.30
N THR A 102 -6.72 -1.38 0.77
CA THR A 102 -7.91 -0.68 1.26
C THR A 102 -8.50 0.27 0.21
N GLY A 103 -9.84 0.47 0.26
CA GLY A 103 -10.52 1.38 -0.66
C GLY A 103 -10.06 2.83 -0.52
N MET A 104 -9.75 3.29 0.70
CA MET A 104 -9.26 4.65 0.94
C MET A 104 -7.86 4.87 0.36
N ALA A 105 -6.94 3.93 0.59
CA ALA A 105 -5.60 4.03 0.02
C ALA A 105 -5.64 3.92 -1.51
N ALA A 106 -6.47 3.03 -2.07
CA ALA A 106 -6.69 2.94 -3.51
C ALA A 106 -7.26 4.25 -4.11
N PHE A 107 -8.18 4.90 -3.39
CA PHE A 107 -8.71 6.20 -3.78
C PHE A 107 -7.61 7.28 -3.81
N ASN A 108 -6.77 7.35 -2.77
CA ASN A 108 -5.68 8.33 -2.67
C ASN A 108 -4.68 8.25 -3.82
N VAL A 109 -4.45 7.05 -4.34
CA VAL A 109 -3.58 6.84 -5.52
C VAL A 109 -4.36 6.83 -6.84
N ASN A 110 -5.66 7.16 -6.80
CA ASN A 110 -6.55 7.06 -7.97
C ASN A 110 -6.41 5.71 -8.68
N GLY A 111 -6.39 4.63 -7.90
CA GLY A 111 -6.20 3.25 -8.32
C GLY A 111 -7.41 2.38 -7.97
N GLU A 112 -7.18 1.08 -7.91
CA GLU A 112 -8.16 0.06 -7.57
C GLU A 112 -7.77 -0.68 -6.28
N THR A 113 -8.72 -1.35 -5.63
CA THR A 113 -8.34 -2.30 -4.58
C THR A 113 -7.73 -3.57 -5.20
N ILE A 114 -6.77 -4.19 -4.50
CA ILE A 114 -6.16 -5.46 -4.92
C ILE A 114 -7.23 -6.51 -5.22
N HIS A 115 -8.26 -6.61 -4.37
CA HIS A 115 -9.36 -7.55 -4.58
C HIS A 115 -10.09 -7.32 -5.90
N SER A 116 -10.34 -6.07 -6.27
CA SER A 116 -11.01 -5.71 -7.52
C SER A 116 -10.10 -5.96 -8.73
N ALA A 117 -8.86 -5.49 -8.66
CA ALA A 117 -7.91 -5.56 -9.78
C ALA A 117 -7.56 -7.00 -10.19
N PHE A 118 -7.43 -7.90 -9.21
CA PHE A 118 -7.03 -9.29 -9.43
C PHE A 118 -8.17 -10.30 -9.21
N HIS A 119 -9.40 -9.82 -9.14
CA HIS A 119 -10.60 -10.66 -9.00
C HIS A 119 -10.57 -11.63 -7.81
N ILE A 120 -9.92 -11.23 -6.72
CA ILE A 120 -9.85 -12.01 -5.49
C ILE A 120 -11.20 -11.89 -4.77
N ASN A 121 -11.87 -13.01 -4.53
CA ASN A 121 -13.16 -13.00 -3.84
C ASN A 121 -13.00 -12.60 -2.36
N PRO A 122 -13.46 -11.41 -1.93
CA PRO A 122 -13.31 -10.95 -0.55
C PRO A 122 -14.18 -11.72 0.45
N TYR A 123 -15.23 -12.39 -0.03
CA TYR A 123 -16.16 -13.17 0.80
C TYR A 123 -15.77 -14.64 0.94
N ALA A 124 -14.72 -15.08 0.27
CA ALA A 124 -14.23 -16.44 0.38
C ALA A 124 -13.74 -16.72 1.81
N LYS A 125 -14.20 -17.83 2.37
CA LYS A 125 -13.89 -18.24 3.75
C LYS A 125 -12.49 -18.84 3.90
N THR A 126 -11.92 -19.37 2.82
CA THR A 126 -10.62 -20.03 2.83
C THR A 126 -9.66 -19.43 1.80
N GLN A 127 -8.36 -19.53 2.05
CA GLN A 127 -7.34 -19.11 1.08
C GLN A 127 -7.45 -19.91 -0.23
N LYS A 128 -7.83 -21.20 -0.16
CA LYS A 128 -8.06 -22.02 -1.35
C LYS A 128 -9.16 -21.43 -2.23
N GLN A 129 -10.32 -21.08 -1.66
CA GLN A 129 -11.41 -20.46 -2.42
C GLN A 129 -11.00 -19.11 -3.05
N ARG A 130 -10.15 -18.32 -2.38
CA ARG A 130 -9.58 -17.09 -2.95
C ARG A 130 -8.66 -17.39 -4.12
N MET A 131 -7.78 -18.36 -3.98
CA MET A 131 -6.89 -18.80 -5.06
C MET A 131 -7.68 -19.34 -6.26
N ASP A 132 -8.73 -20.13 -6.02
CA ASP A 132 -9.60 -20.65 -7.08
C ASP A 132 -10.26 -19.52 -7.87
N SER A 133 -10.72 -18.44 -7.19
CA SER A 133 -11.29 -17.26 -7.87
C SER A 133 -10.25 -16.55 -8.75
N VAL A 134 -9.02 -16.45 -8.27
CA VAL A 134 -7.88 -15.87 -9.01
C VAL A 134 -7.57 -16.70 -10.27
N ILE A 135 -7.47 -18.01 -10.13
CA ILE A 135 -7.18 -18.91 -11.25
C ILE A 135 -8.32 -18.86 -12.28
N GLN A 136 -9.57 -18.84 -11.82
CA GLN A 136 -10.72 -18.76 -12.72
C GLN A 136 -10.72 -17.43 -13.49
N ALA A 137 -10.44 -16.32 -12.85
CA ALA A 137 -10.36 -15.01 -13.49
C ALA A 137 -9.21 -14.96 -14.50
N ALA A 138 -8.03 -15.46 -14.14
CA ALA A 138 -6.85 -15.50 -15.01
C ALA A 138 -7.01 -16.42 -16.23
N ARG A 139 -8.04 -17.26 -16.29
CA ARG A 139 -8.38 -18.10 -17.44
C ARG A 139 -9.41 -17.45 -18.38
N ASN A 140 -9.97 -16.31 -17.98
CA ASN A 140 -10.92 -15.57 -18.82
C ASN A 140 -10.16 -14.87 -19.96
N PRO A 141 -10.50 -15.14 -21.25
CA PRO A 141 -9.77 -14.60 -22.39
C PRO A 141 -9.76 -13.05 -22.44
N ASP A 142 -10.86 -12.41 -22.05
CA ASP A 142 -10.95 -10.94 -22.07
C ASP A 142 -10.03 -10.32 -21.00
N ILE A 143 -9.97 -10.94 -19.82
CA ILE A 143 -9.08 -10.55 -18.75
C ILE A 143 -7.62 -10.73 -19.17
N CYS A 144 -7.28 -11.91 -19.72
CA CYS A 144 -5.94 -12.19 -20.23
C CYS A 144 -5.50 -11.16 -21.25
N LYS A 145 -6.33 -10.92 -22.28
CA LYS A 145 -6.04 -9.94 -23.33
C LYS A 145 -5.78 -8.52 -22.80
N TYR A 146 -6.49 -8.11 -21.75
CA TYR A 146 -6.23 -6.84 -21.10
C TYR A 146 -4.89 -6.89 -20.34
N PHE A 147 -4.65 -7.96 -19.56
CA PHE A 147 -3.44 -8.09 -18.75
C PHE A 147 -2.16 -8.31 -19.56
N GLU A 148 -2.23 -8.82 -20.79
CA GLU A 148 -1.09 -8.90 -21.71
C GLU A 148 -0.42 -7.52 -21.93
N LYS A 149 -1.20 -6.43 -21.83
CA LYS A 149 -0.73 -5.06 -21.93
C LYS A 149 -0.18 -4.50 -20.62
N VAL A 150 -0.50 -5.12 -19.48
CA VAL A 150 -0.03 -4.67 -18.16
C VAL A 150 1.45 -4.99 -18.02
N LYS A 151 2.30 -3.98 -18.01
CA LYS A 151 3.77 -4.09 -17.91
C LYS A 151 4.32 -3.58 -16.59
N PHE A 152 3.48 -2.91 -15.80
CA PHE A 152 3.92 -2.33 -14.54
C PHE A 152 2.85 -2.46 -13.44
N LEU A 153 3.29 -2.82 -12.23
CA LEU A 153 2.46 -2.91 -11.03
C LEU A 153 2.94 -1.90 -9.98
N LEU A 154 2.05 -1.02 -9.56
CA LEU A 154 2.28 -0.05 -8.51
C LEU A 154 1.41 -0.41 -7.31
N ILE A 155 2.02 -0.70 -6.15
CA ILE A 155 1.28 -1.01 -4.92
C ILE A 155 1.59 0.04 -3.86
N ASP A 156 0.54 0.69 -3.32
CA ASP A 156 0.64 1.50 -2.11
C ASP A 156 0.25 0.69 -0.87
N GLU A 157 0.81 1.07 0.28
CA GLU A 157 0.62 0.42 1.57
C GLU A 157 0.92 -1.10 1.54
N ILE A 158 2.05 -1.49 0.93
CA ILE A 158 2.47 -2.90 0.80
C ILE A 158 2.56 -3.60 2.15
N SER A 159 2.82 -2.88 3.25
CA SER A 159 2.86 -3.41 4.62
C SER A 159 1.55 -4.07 5.07
N THR A 160 0.41 -3.63 4.51
CA THR A 160 -0.89 -4.24 4.77
C THR A 160 -1.15 -5.50 3.94
N CYS A 161 -0.34 -5.74 2.90
CA CYS A 161 -0.42 -6.94 2.09
C CYS A 161 0.36 -8.08 2.75
N GLY A 162 -0.34 -9.12 3.20
CA GLY A 162 0.30 -10.34 3.68
C GLY A 162 0.77 -11.23 2.54
N LEU A 163 1.51 -12.29 2.91
CA LEU A 163 2.09 -13.24 1.95
C LEU A 163 1.04 -13.96 1.10
N ALA A 164 -0.12 -14.29 1.67
CA ALA A 164 -1.20 -14.89 0.90
C ALA A 164 -1.70 -13.95 -0.19
N MET A 165 -1.85 -12.65 0.13
CA MET A 165 -2.26 -11.65 -0.86
C MET A 165 -1.22 -11.49 -1.98
N LEU A 166 0.06 -11.39 -1.64
CA LEU A 166 1.14 -11.34 -2.61
C LEU A 166 1.21 -12.60 -3.48
N SER A 167 0.97 -13.77 -2.88
CA SER A 167 0.89 -15.05 -3.60
C SER A 167 -0.27 -15.09 -4.61
N PHE A 168 -1.43 -14.53 -4.27
CA PHE A 168 -2.57 -14.43 -5.19
C PHE A 168 -2.24 -13.53 -6.38
N ILE A 169 -1.66 -12.35 -6.13
CA ILE A 169 -1.23 -11.42 -7.18
C ILE A 169 -0.18 -12.09 -8.09
N ASN A 170 0.84 -12.70 -7.48
CA ASN A 170 1.90 -13.40 -8.20
C ASN A 170 1.32 -14.49 -9.11
N LYS A 171 0.46 -15.35 -8.56
CA LYS A 171 -0.16 -16.44 -9.35
C LYS A 171 -1.02 -15.93 -10.50
N PHE A 172 -1.80 -14.88 -10.26
CA PHE A 172 -2.61 -14.24 -11.29
C PHE A 172 -1.74 -13.74 -12.45
N LEU A 173 -0.68 -12.99 -12.12
CA LEU A 173 0.20 -12.39 -13.12
C LEU A 173 1.02 -13.44 -13.88
N GLN A 174 1.47 -14.52 -13.22
CA GLN A 174 2.11 -15.64 -13.90
C GLN A 174 1.16 -16.29 -14.91
N LEU A 175 -0.11 -16.50 -14.55
CA LEU A 175 -1.09 -17.11 -15.45
C LEU A 175 -1.47 -16.20 -16.63
N THR A 176 -1.45 -14.90 -16.47
CA THR A 176 -1.77 -13.93 -17.53
C THR A 176 -0.56 -13.52 -18.39
N HIS A 177 0.66 -13.96 -18.01
CA HIS A 177 1.89 -13.69 -18.74
C HIS A 177 2.65 -15.01 -19.02
N PRO A 178 2.12 -15.87 -19.89
CA PRO A 178 2.71 -17.17 -20.17
C PRO A 178 4.16 -17.04 -20.67
N GLY A 179 5.00 -17.99 -20.28
CA GLY A 179 6.45 -17.97 -20.59
C GLY A 179 7.30 -17.20 -19.57
N ASN A 180 6.68 -16.65 -18.50
CA ASN A 180 7.36 -16.03 -17.37
C ASN A 180 6.92 -16.65 -16.02
N ASP A 181 6.55 -17.93 -16.03
CA ASP A 181 6.01 -18.63 -14.86
C ASP A 181 7.04 -18.75 -13.72
N ASP A 182 8.32 -18.70 -14.05
CA ASP A 182 9.46 -18.73 -13.13
C ASP A 182 9.80 -17.35 -12.55
N LYS A 183 9.28 -16.27 -13.17
CA LYS A 183 9.59 -14.91 -12.73
C LYS A 183 8.59 -14.40 -11.71
N PRO A 184 9.03 -13.62 -10.70
CA PRO A 184 8.11 -12.97 -9.78
C PRO A 184 7.15 -12.07 -10.53
N PHE A 185 5.86 -12.14 -10.13
CA PHE A 185 4.77 -11.36 -10.72
C PHE A 185 4.67 -11.49 -12.25
N GLY A 186 4.98 -12.68 -12.82
CA GLY A 186 4.92 -12.90 -14.27
C GLY A 186 5.90 -12.04 -15.06
N GLY A 187 7.00 -11.62 -14.47
CA GLY A 187 8.05 -10.82 -15.11
C GLY A 187 7.70 -9.35 -15.35
N ILE A 188 6.53 -8.85 -14.92
CA ILE A 188 6.20 -7.43 -15.03
C ILE A 188 6.97 -6.60 -14.01
N SER A 189 7.34 -5.39 -14.39
CA SER A 189 8.03 -4.46 -13.49
C SER A 189 7.14 -3.97 -12.37
N PHE A 190 7.70 -3.65 -11.21
CA PHE A 190 6.90 -3.16 -10.10
C PHE A 190 7.62 -2.14 -9.22
N CYS A 191 6.80 -1.30 -8.57
CA CYS A 191 7.24 -0.38 -7.53
C CYS A 191 6.26 -0.45 -6.35
N PHE A 192 6.74 -0.87 -5.20
CA PHE A 192 5.96 -1.03 -3.98
C PHE A 192 6.33 0.04 -2.97
N PHE A 193 5.31 0.64 -2.35
CA PHE A 193 5.45 1.65 -1.31
C PHE A 193 4.84 1.16 -0.01
N GLY A 194 5.51 1.42 1.12
CA GLY A 194 4.96 1.07 2.42
C GLY A 194 5.84 1.43 3.60
N ASP A 195 5.39 0.99 4.77
CA ASP A 195 6.09 1.18 6.03
C ASP A 195 6.04 -0.14 6.83
N PRO A 196 7.16 -0.85 7.01
CA PRO A 196 7.17 -2.16 7.69
C PRO A 196 6.74 -2.09 9.16
N TYR A 197 6.70 -0.88 9.74
CA TYR A 197 6.30 -0.67 11.13
C TYR A 197 4.84 -0.22 11.28
N GLN A 198 4.11 -0.06 10.16
CA GLN A 198 2.66 0.18 10.20
C GLN A 198 1.87 -1.11 10.37
N ILE A 199 0.54 -0.98 10.46
CA ILE A 199 -0.37 -2.11 10.69
C ILE A 199 -0.15 -3.19 9.62
N ARG A 200 -0.01 -4.42 10.08
CA ARG A 200 0.14 -5.62 9.23
C ARG A 200 -1.18 -6.05 8.62
N GLY A 201 -1.10 -6.89 7.59
CA GLY A 201 -2.27 -7.57 7.04
C GLY A 201 -3.02 -8.40 8.09
N ILE A 202 -4.35 -8.31 8.11
CA ILE A 202 -5.18 -9.03 9.08
C ILE A 202 -5.27 -10.50 8.67
N ALA A 203 -5.02 -11.40 9.63
CA ALA A 203 -5.11 -12.86 9.46
C ALA A 203 -4.21 -13.41 8.32
N ASP A 204 -3.08 -12.78 8.07
CA ASP A 204 -2.08 -13.20 7.10
C ASP A 204 -0.67 -13.00 7.67
N TYR A 205 0.30 -13.75 7.14
CA TYR A 205 1.70 -13.57 7.52
C TYR A 205 2.27 -12.33 6.85
N SER A 206 3.00 -11.53 7.61
CA SER A 206 3.72 -10.39 7.03
C SER A 206 4.88 -10.86 6.15
N ALA A 207 5.13 -10.14 5.05
CA ALA A 207 6.28 -10.42 4.19
C ALA A 207 7.63 -10.22 4.94
N TRP A 208 7.63 -9.46 6.05
CA TRP A 208 8.81 -9.16 6.88
C TRP A 208 9.09 -10.23 7.95
N GLU A 209 8.15 -11.13 8.23
CA GLU A 209 8.31 -12.15 9.25
C GLU A 209 9.08 -13.35 8.71
N PRO A 210 10.10 -13.85 9.44
CA PRO A 210 10.79 -15.07 9.04
C PRO A 210 9.79 -16.23 9.05
N LEU A 211 9.69 -16.94 7.94
CA LEU A 211 8.85 -18.12 7.80
C LEU A 211 9.68 -19.39 7.87
N CYS A 212 9.11 -20.46 8.44
CA CYS A 212 9.66 -21.79 8.29
C CYS A 212 9.54 -22.27 6.83
N MET A 213 10.37 -23.25 6.45
CA MET A 213 10.44 -23.77 5.07
C MET A 213 9.08 -24.21 4.53
N PHE A 214 8.26 -24.88 5.35
CA PHE A 214 6.91 -25.31 4.96
C PHE A 214 6.00 -24.15 4.56
N LEU A 215 6.04 -23.03 5.29
CA LEU A 215 5.23 -21.85 4.96
C LEU A 215 5.78 -21.12 3.73
N ARG A 216 7.09 -21.10 3.52
CA ARG A 216 7.71 -20.56 2.29
C ARG A 216 7.22 -21.30 1.07
N GLU A 217 7.25 -22.62 1.09
CA GLU A 217 6.72 -23.48 0.01
C GLU A 217 5.23 -23.25 -0.22
N LYS A 218 4.44 -23.16 0.85
CA LYS A 218 3.00 -22.91 0.79
C LYS A 218 2.66 -21.63 0.04
N TYR A 219 3.48 -20.58 0.17
CA TYR A 219 3.29 -19.31 -0.53
C TYR A 219 4.08 -19.19 -1.83
N GLY A 220 4.58 -20.31 -2.37
CA GLY A 220 5.27 -20.36 -3.66
C GLY A 220 6.57 -19.55 -3.70
N GLY A 221 7.28 -19.48 -2.57
CA GLY A 221 8.55 -18.76 -2.49
C GLY A 221 8.43 -17.21 -2.63
N ILE A 222 7.23 -16.66 -2.61
CA ILE A 222 7.02 -15.21 -2.82
C ILE A 222 7.78 -14.35 -1.81
N GLN A 223 8.02 -14.86 -0.60
CA GLN A 223 8.81 -14.17 0.41
C GLN A 223 10.27 -14.01 -0.01
N ASP A 224 10.85 -15.03 -0.62
CA ASP A 224 12.24 -14.98 -1.09
C ASP A 224 12.39 -13.96 -2.21
N HIS A 225 11.39 -13.85 -3.10
CA HIS A 225 11.34 -12.79 -4.11
C HIS A 225 11.23 -11.41 -3.49
N TYR A 226 10.45 -11.27 -2.43
CA TYR A 226 10.26 -9.99 -1.73
C TYR A 226 11.55 -9.51 -1.05
N PHE A 227 12.27 -10.40 -0.37
CA PHE A 227 13.57 -10.06 0.23
C PHE A 227 14.69 -9.89 -0.80
N GLY A 228 14.56 -10.50 -1.97
CA GLY A 228 15.50 -10.40 -3.09
C GLY A 228 15.32 -9.14 -3.96
N ILE A 229 14.43 -8.19 -3.61
CA ILE A 229 14.25 -6.96 -4.40
C ILE A 229 15.53 -6.14 -4.40
N PRO A 230 16.16 -5.91 -5.59
CA PRO A 230 17.48 -5.29 -5.66
C PRO A 230 17.47 -3.79 -5.32
N ASN A 231 16.35 -3.10 -5.59
CA ASN A 231 16.22 -1.66 -5.35
C ASN A 231 15.34 -1.42 -4.13
N CYS A 232 15.87 -1.64 -2.93
CA CYS A 232 15.19 -1.31 -1.68
C CYS A 232 15.69 0.05 -1.17
N LEU A 233 14.79 1.03 -1.08
CA LEU A 233 15.09 2.41 -0.73
C LEU A 233 14.33 2.83 0.51
N PHE A 234 15.05 3.31 1.54
CA PHE A 234 14.45 3.88 2.74
C PHE A 234 14.35 5.40 2.62
N LEU A 235 13.13 5.92 2.58
CA LEU A 235 12.84 7.35 2.60
C LEU A 235 12.89 7.84 4.05
N ASP A 236 13.96 8.51 4.41
CA ASP A 236 14.32 8.88 5.78
C ASP A 236 14.01 10.33 6.16
N VAL A 237 13.64 11.17 5.18
CA VAL A 237 13.29 12.57 5.43
C VAL A 237 11.81 12.70 5.76
N SER A 238 11.47 13.12 6.98
CA SER A 238 10.08 13.42 7.35
C SER A 238 9.71 14.86 7.00
N PHE A 239 8.68 15.03 6.16
CA PHE A 239 8.16 16.34 5.76
C PHE A 239 6.99 16.82 6.61
N ARG A 240 6.31 15.94 7.35
CA ARG A 240 5.14 16.29 8.17
C ARG A 240 5.48 17.01 9.46
N GLN A 241 6.67 16.79 9.96
CA GLN A 241 7.07 17.23 11.32
C GLN A 241 8.31 18.10 11.28
N SER A 242 8.70 18.59 10.10
CA SER A 242 9.90 19.42 9.91
C SER A 242 9.77 20.86 10.41
N ASN A 243 8.64 21.26 11.00
CA ASN A 243 8.37 22.65 11.28
C ASN A 243 8.08 22.97 12.76
N GLU A 244 8.95 23.72 13.38
CA GLU A 244 8.78 25.02 13.99
C GLU A 244 8.52 25.08 15.50
N THR A 245 8.26 23.98 16.21
CA THR A 245 8.20 24.05 17.67
C THR A 245 9.05 22.98 18.33
N ASN A 246 9.62 23.29 19.51
CA ASN A 246 10.37 22.29 20.31
C ASN A 246 9.55 21.03 20.63
N SER A 247 8.23 21.17 20.74
CA SER A 247 7.31 20.07 21.00
C SER A 247 7.15 19.14 19.79
N SER A 248 7.13 19.68 18.56
CA SER A 248 7.04 18.84 17.35
C SER A 248 8.33 18.06 17.10
N SER A 249 9.48 18.64 17.38
CA SER A 249 10.79 17.98 17.30
C SER A 249 10.91 16.84 18.31
N TRP A 250 10.50 17.05 19.57
CA TRP A 250 10.48 15.98 20.56
C TRP A 250 9.54 14.83 20.15
N TYR A 251 8.33 15.16 19.69
CA TYR A 251 7.33 14.16 19.31
C TYR A 251 7.81 13.29 18.14
N PHE A 252 8.48 13.88 17.16
CA PHE A 252 9.10 13.12 16.08
C PHE A 252 10.20 12.18 16.60
N GLY A 253 11.09 12.69 17.46
CA GLY A 253 12.13 11.87 18.10
C GLY A 253 11.53 10.74 18.92
N PHE A 254 10.46 11.01 19.68
CA PHE A 254 9.70 10.02 20.43
C PHE A 254 9.12 8.92 19.54
N LEU A 255 8.46 9.28 18.43
CA LEU A 255 7.91 8.29 17.49
C LEU A 255 8.99 7.40 16.88
N ASN A 256 10.16 7.94 16.57
CA ASN A 256 11.29 7.15 16.07
C ASN A 256 11.86 6.21 17.14
N ARG A 257 12.02 6.68 18.38
CA ARG A 257 12.45 5.81 19.48
C ARG A 257 11.43 4.72 19.79
N MET A 258 10.14 5.04 19.75
CA MET A 258 9.07 4.05 19.92
C MET A 258 9.11 2.99 18.80
N ARG A 259 9.36 3.42 17.58
CA ARG A 259 9.51 2.55 16.40
C ARG A 259 10.67 1.57 16.54
N ASN A 260 11.79 2.04 17.10
CA ASN A 260 13.00 1.25 17.28
C ASN A 260 13.04 0.49 18.61
N LEU A 261 12.02 0.60 19.46
CA LEU A 261 11.98 0.07 20.83
C LEU A 261 13.07 0.69 21.73
N GLU A 262 13.40 1.96 21.53
CA GLU A 262 14.43 2.73 22.23
C GLU A 262 13.83 3.83 23.14
N LEU A 263 12.62 3.59 23.67
CA LEU A 263 11.96 4.58 24.54
C LEU A 263 12.79 4.88 25.78
N THR A 264 12.90 6.14 26.12
CA THR A 264 13.55 6.63 27.33
C THR A 264 12.55 6.76 28.48
N VAL A 265 13.04 6.91 29.71
CA VAL A 265 12.21 7.19 30.88
C VAL A 265 11.45 8.51 30.71
N ASP A 266 12.11 9.54 30.16
CA ASP A 266 11.49 10.83 29.85
C ASP A 266 10.31 10.71 28.86
N ASP A 267 10.45 9.84 27.85
CA ASP A 267 9.35 9.55 26.92
C ASP A 267 8.14 8.93 27.64
N ILE A 268 8.40 7.98 28.52
CA ILE A 268 7.35 7.31 29.30
C ILE A 268 6.65 8.29 30.24
N ASP A 269 7.38 9.16 30.90
CA ASP A 269 6.83 10.13 31.81
C ASP A 269 5.99 11.19 31.09
N LYS A 270 6.42 11.63 29.90
CA LYS A 270 5.64 12.51 29.04
C LYS A 270 4.35 11.87 28.52
N ILE A 271 4.38 10.57 28.19
CA ILE A 271 3.16 9.84 27.80
C ILE A 271 2.21 9.74 29.01
N ARG A 272 2.74 9.38 30.19
CA ARG A 272 1.93 9.26 31.41
C ARG A 272 1.25 10.58 31.75
N ALA A 273 1.94 11.69 31.60
CA ALA A 273 1.37 13.02 31.82
C ALA A 273 0.20 13.35 30.89
N ARG A 274 0.07 12.66 29.74
CA ARG A 274 -1.02 12.78 28.77
C ARG A 274 -2.14 11.76 28.93
N MET A 275 -2.06 10.88 29.91
CA MET A 275 -3.17 9.96 30.21
C MET A 275 -4.35 10.72 30.80
N SER A 276 -5.57 10.38 30.40
CA SER A 276 -6.79 11.06 30.85
C SER A 276 -6.94 11.11 32.38
N CYS A 277 -6.42 10.12 33.10
CA CYS A 277 -6.42 10.10 34.57
C CYS A 277 -5.45 11.12 35.20
N ASN A 278 -4.54 11.71 34.44
CA ASN A 278 -3.53 12.67 34.90
C ASN A 278 -3.78 14.09 34.37
N LEU A 279 -4.81 14.28 33.52
CA LEU A 279 -5.21 15.58 33.00
C LEU A 279 -6.22 16.25 33.93
N SER A 280 -6.16 17.58 34.01
CA SER A 280 -7.18 18.38 34.72
C SER A 280 -8.52 18.33 33.96
N ALA A 281 -9.62 18.71 34.63
CA ALA A 281 -10.94 18.78 34.01
C ALA A 281 -10.95 19.78 32.82
N GLU A 282 -10.24 20.91 32.96
CA GLU A 282 -10.14 21.93 31.92
C GLU A 282 -9.35 21.42 30.69
N GLU A 283 -8.31 20.60 30.89
CA GLU A 283 -7.58 19.96 29.80
C GLU A 283 -8.42 18.89 29.11
N LEU A 284 -9.21 18.11 29.86
CA LEU A 284 -10.10 17.09 29.28
C LEU A 284 -11.22 17.70 28.43
N GLU A 285 -11.78 18.84 28.87
CA GLU A 285 -12.82 19.56 28.13
C GLU A 285 -12.35 19.96 26.72
N GLN A 286 -11.07 20.29 26.52
CA GLN A 286 -10.51 20.60 25.22
C GLN A 286 -10.56 19.43 24.22
N PHE A 287 -10.74 18.20 24.70
CA PHE A 287 -10.81 17.00 23.89
C PHE A 287 -12.24 16.47 23.69
N GLU A 288 -13.27 17.10 24.21
CA GLU A 288 -14.65 16.60 24.09
C GLU A 288 -15.11 16.47 22.64
N ASP A 289 -14.80 17.47 21.80
CA ASP A 289 -15.17 17.51 20.38
C ASP A 289 -14.09 16.89 19.46
N CYS A 290 -13.05 16.29 20.02
CA CYS A 290 -11.98 15.69 19.23
C CYS A 290 -12.35 14.30 18.72
N LEU A 291 -11.69 13.87 17.62
CA LEU A 291 -11.79 12.52 17.15
C LEU A 291 -11.14 11.54 18.14
N HIS A 292 -11.94 10.62 18.68
CA HIS A 292 -11.44 9.58 19.57
C HIS A 292 -11.15 8.29 18.80
N ILE A 293 -9.96 7.72 18.99
CA ILE A 293 -9.51 6.49 18.34
C ILE A 293 -9.46 5.37 19.40
N PHE A 294 -10.15 4.27 19.14
CA PHE A 294 -10.20 3.11 20.02
C PHE A 294 -9.72 1.85 19.30
N PRO A 295 -9.03 0.93 19.97
CA PRO A 295 -8.55 -0.32 19.40
C PRO A 295 -9.67 -1.33 19.11
N LEU A 296 -10.84 -1.19 19.73
CA LEU A 296 -11.96 -2.10 19.62
C LEU A 296 -13.24 -1.39 19.21
N LYS A 297 -14.00 -1.99 18.29
CA LYS A 297 -15.33 -1.49 17.85
C LYS A 297 -16.32 -1.30 19.01
N LEU A 298 -16.26 -2.16 20.03
CA LEU A 298 -17.12 -2.04 21.20
C LEU A 298 -16.90 -0.72 21.95
N LEU A 299 -15.65 -0.29 22.10
CA LEU A 299 -15.30 0.98 22.76
C LEU A 299 -15.79 2.18 21.95
N VAL A 300 -15.71 2.12 20.61
CA VAL A 300 -16.31 3.13 19.72
C VAL A 300 -17.83 3.23 19.94
N GLN A 301 -18.49 2.08 20.00
CA GLN A 301 -19.94 2.04 20.23
C GLN A 301 -20.34 2.58 21.62
N GLN A 302 -19.53 2.33 22.63
CA GLN A 302 -19.76 2.87 23.99
C GLN A 302 -19.59 4.40 24.04
N ARG A 303 -18.63 4.95 23.31
CA ARG A 303 -18.40 6.42 23.27
C ARG A 303 -19.48 7.16 22.49
N ASN A 304 -20.05 6.55 21.44
CA ASN A 304 -21.06 7.15 20.58
C ASN A 304 -22.51 7.02 21.12
N ARG A 305 -22.68 6.44 22.31
CA ARG A 305 -23.97 6.37 23.05
C ARG A 305 -24.05 7.48 24.08
#